data_0918681ac6679c895144e6ad37e0f5bd
#
_entry.id   0918681ac6679c895144e6ad37e0f5bd
#
_cell.length_a   1.000
_cell.length_b   1.000
_cell.length_c   1.000
_cell.angle_alpha   90.00
_cell.angle_beta   90.00
_cell.angle_gamma   90.00
#
_symmetry.space_group_name_H-M   'P 1'
#
loop_
_entity.id
_entity.type
_entity.pdbx_description
1 polymer ?
#
loop_
_entity_poly.entity_id
_entity_poly.type
_entity_poly.pdbx_seq_one_letter_code
_entity_poly.pdbx_strand_id
1 'polypeptide(L)'
;MRLASKIVLRSALVALVMLLTACSSGEPSWSAPEQSWNDIAIRIETRPTVLKPGMNEFLVIANRQQHSFSSDLMVDVRTEHTDWRQAMPDGALGVFRRALPVKDAQQDHLYVRLVRKGEQHEMVFALAPDATAEQADGKP
;
A
#
# COMPACT_ATOMS: atom_id res chain seq x y z
N MET A 1 12.36 36.66 -44.54
CA MET A 1 11.22 36.46 -43.61
C MET A 1 10.81 35.01 -43.42
N ARG A 2 10.98 34.10 -44.36
CA ARG A 2 10.56 32.69 -44.20
C ARG A 2 11.49 31.80 -43.34
N LEU A 3 12.78 32.18 -43.20
CA LEU A 3 13.74 31.41 -42.37
C LEU A 3 13.54 31.62 -40.86
N ALA A 4 13.28 32.85 -40.46
CA ALA A 4 13.07 33.19 -39.03
C ALA A 4 11.86 32.49 -38.44
N SER A 5 10.79 32.35 -39.21
CA SER A 5 9.55 31.68 -38.80
C SER A 5 9.76 30.17 -38.53
N LYS A 6 10.60 29.51 -39.33
CA LYS A 6 10.91 28.08 -39.17
C LYS A 6 11.79 27.80 -37.94
N ILE A 7 12.67 28.71 -37.58
CA ILE A 7 13.53 28.59 -36.39
C ILE A 7 12.69 28.75 -35.11
N VAL A 8 11.82 29.75 -35.08
CA VAL A 8 10.93 29.99 -33.92
C VAL A 8 9.99 28.80 -33.69
N LEU A 9 9.42 28.24 -34.77
CA LEU A 9 8.52 27.08 -34.66
C LEU A 9 9.23 25.82 -34.15
N ARG A 10 10.49 25.60 -34.58
CA ARG A 10 11.31 24.47 -34.11
C ARG A 10 11.72 24.62 -32.65
N SER A 11 12.04 25.84 -32.21
CA SER A 11 12.38 26.12 -30.82
C SER A 11 11.18 25.95 -29.89
N ALA A 12 9.96 26.34 -30.31
CA ALA A 12 8.74 26.15 -29.58
C ALA A 12 8.38 24.67 -29.45
N LEU A 13 8.61 23.86 -30.48
CA LEU A 13 8.33 22.42 -30.44
C LEU A 13 9.28 21.66 -29.49
N VAL A 14 10.56 22.05 -29.46
CA VAL A 14 11.55 21.45 -28.55
C VAL A 14 11.24 21.83 -27.10
N ALA A 15 10.80 23.07 -26.84
CA ALA A 15 10.38 23.49 -25.47
C ALA A 15 9.13 22.75 -24.99
N LEU A 16 8.17 22.47 -25.87
CA LEU A 16 6.97 21.73 -25.55
C LEU A 16 7.24 20.26 -25.19
N VAL A 17 8.20 19.62 -25.87
CA VAL A 17 8.60 18.23 -25.58
C VAL A 17 9.31 18.11 -24.24
N MET A 18 10.05 19.13 -23.81
CA MET A 18 10.72 19.13 -22.50
C MET A 18 9.76 19.29 -21.32
N LEU A 19 8.56 19.81 -21.52
CA LEU A 19 7.54 19.94 -20.47
C LEU A 19 6.77 18.64 -20.19
N LEU A 20 6.88 17.63 -21.05
CA LEU A 20 6.19 16.35 -20.89
C LEU A 20 6.98 15.29 -20.11
N THR A 21 8.22 15.56 -19.73
CA THR A 21 9.06 14.63 -18.96
C THR A 21 9.00 14.85 -17.45
N ALA A 22 8.10 15.71 -16.96
CA ALA A 22 7.77 15.79 -15.55
C ALA A 22 6.82 14.64 -15.15
N CYS A 23 7.17 13.40 -15.50
CA CYS A 23 6.56 12.23 -14.87
C CYS A 23 7.09 12.15 -13.44
N SER A 24 6.18 12.36 -12.50
CA SER A 24 6.40 12.20 -11.10
C SER A 24 7.14 10.89 -10.81
N SER A 25 8.34 10.98 -10.27
CA SER A 25 8.90 9.91 -9.44
C SER A 25 8.01 9.80 -8.21
N GLY A 26 6.93 9.00 -8.31
CA GLY A 26 6.12 8.66 -7.16
C GLY A 26 7.04 7.99 -6.15
N GLU A 27 7.08 8.50 -4.91
CA GLU A 27 7.75 7.79 -3.83
C GLU A 27 7.21 6.35 -3.81
N PRO A 28 8.07 5.32 -3.69
CA PRO A 28 7.62 3.94 -3.65
C PRO A 28 6.65 3.77 -2.49
N SER A 29 5.43 3.37 -2.79
CA SER A 29 4.44 3.05 -1.77
C SER A 29 4.84 1.75 -1.08
N TRP A 30 4.70 1.70 0.25
CA TRP A 30 4.88 0.44 0.95
C TRP A 30 3.79 -0.56 0.53
N SER A 31 4.21 -1.79 0.31
CA SER A 31 3.31 -2.94 0.12
C SER A 31 3.95 -4.17 0.75
N ALA A 32 3.14 -5.08 1.24
CA ALA A 32 3.60 -6.37 1.74
C ALA A 32 3.10 -7.50 0.83
N PRO A 33 3.83 -8.63 0.78
CA PRO A 33 3.34 -9.81 0.09
C PRO A 33 1.97 -10.23 0.62
N GLU A 34 1.05 -10.57 -0.30
CA GLU A 34 -0.27 -11.08 0.05
C GLU A 34 -0.13 -12.40 0.81
N GLN A 35 -0.88 -12.57 1.89
CA GLN A 35 -0.97 -13.81 2.65
C GLN A 35 -2.39 -14.34 2.58
N SER A 36 -2.56 -15.64 2.77
CA SER A 36 -3.88 -16.28 2.69
C SER A 36 -4.17 -17.14 3.91
N TRP A 37 -5.44 -17.17 4.31
CA TRP A 37 -5.99 -18.10 5.29
C TRP A 37 -7.28 -18.69 4.76
N ASN A 38 -7.30 -20.01 4.57
CA ASN A 38 -8.39 -20.72 3.90
C ASN A 38 -8.69 -20.11 2.51
N ASP A 39 -9.91 -19.62 2.31
CA ASP A 39 -10.39 -18.97 1.10
C ASP A 39 -10.25 -17.43 1.10
N ILE A 40 -9.57 -16.87 2.12
CA ILE A 40 -9.41 -15.42 2.29
C ILE A 40 -7.97 -15.05 1.98
N ALA A 41 -7.77 -14.16 1.00
CA ALA A 41 -6.51 -13.51 0.73
C ALA A 41 -6.46 -12.15 1.43
N ILE A 42 -5.38 -11.87 2.12
CA ILE A 42 -5.16 -10.64 2.90
C ILE A 42 -4.08 -9.81 2.25
N ARG A 43 -4.44 -8.61 1.85
CA ARG A 43 -3.55 -7.56 1.38
C ARG A 43 -3.58 -6.39 2.35
N ILE A 44 -2.44 -5.74 2.55
CA ILE A 44 -2.31 -4.56 3.40
C ILE A 44 -1.97 -3.35 2.55
N GLU A 45 -2.68 -2.25 2.81
CA GLU A 45 -2.35 -0.92 2.30
C GLU A 45 -2.19 0.04 3.47
N THR A 46 -1.52 1.17 3.26
CA THR A 46 -1.28 2.16 4.30
C THR A 46 -1.64 3.57 3.83
N ARG A 47 -1.96 4.42 4.80
CA ARG A 47 -2.12 5.86 4.62
C ARG A 47 -1.33 6.60 5.71
N PRO A 48 -0.33 7.40 5.36
CA PRO A 48 0.17 7.64 4.00
C PRO A 48 0.72 6.36 3.34
N THR A 49 0.85 6.36 2.03
CA THR A 49 1.38 5.23 1.24
C THR A 49 2.83 4.90 1.58
N VAL A 50 3.60 5.87 2.07
CA VAL A 50 4.92 5.70 2.66
C VAL A 50 4.79 5.75 4.16
N LEU A 51 5.19 4.68 4.84
CA LEU A 51 5.18 4.62 6.31
C LEU A 51 6.13 5.64 6.92
N LYS A 52 5.66 6.31 7.95
CA LYS A 52 6.42 7.32 8.70
C LYS A 52 6.40 7.00 10.20
N PRO A 53 7.42 7.40 10.96
CA PRO A 53 7.33 7.36 12.41
C PRO A 53 6.10 8.13 12.91
N GLY A 54 5.36 7.55 13.85
CA GLY A 54 4.11 8.08 14.35
C GLY A 54 2.89 7.27 13.89
N MET A 55 1.73 7.90 13.85
CA MET A 55 0.48 7.23 13.48
C MET A 55 0.38 7.02 11.99
N ASN A 56 0.13 5.77 11.59
CA ASN A 56 -0.18 5.38 10.21
C ASN A 56 -1.51 4.62 10.21
N GLU A 57 -2.33 4.83 9.20
CA GLU A 57 -3.56 4.06 9.02
C GLU A 57 -3.26 2.82 8.18
N PHE A 58 -3.65 1.68 8.70
CA PHE A 58 -3.55 0.39 8.00
C PHE A 58 -4.93 -0.02 7.50
N LEU A 59 -4.98 -0.42 6.24
CA LEU A 59 -6.15 -1.02 5.61
C LEU A 59 -5.86 -2.50 5.38
N VAL A 60 -6.64 -3.33 6.05
CA VAL A 60 -6.63 -4.78 5.84
C VAL A 60 -7.71 -5.10 4.82
N ILE A 61 -7.32 -5.58 3.65
CA ILE A 61 -8.22 -5.91 2.55
C ILE A 61 -8.33 -7.42 2.48
N ALA A 62 -9.51 -7.93 2.83
CA ALA A 62 -9.83 -9.35 2.86
C ALA A 62 -10.65 -9.72 1.63
N ASN A 63 -10.03 -10.38 0.65
CA ASN A 63 -10.68 -10.84 -0.57
C ASN A 63 -10.93 -12.34 -0.48
N ARG A 64 -12.12 -12.78 -0.91
CA ARG A 64 -12.43 -14.21 -1.11
C ARG A 64 -12.30 -14.58 -2.58
N GLN A 65 -11.78 -15.76 -2.84
CA GLN A 65 -11.57 -16.26 -4.20
C GLN A 65 -12.86 -16.35 -5.05
N GLN A 66 -14.03 -16.36 -4.42
CA GLN A 66 -15.34 -16.45 -5.10
C GLN A 66 -16.14 -15.13 -5.04
N HIS A 67 -15.51 -14.00 -4.93
CA HIS A 67 -16.15 -12.66 -4.88
C HIS A 67 -17.24 -12.48 -3.81
N SER A 68 -17.32 -13.35 -2.83
CA SER A 68 -18.23 -13.20 -1.70
C SER A 68 -17.47 -12.64 -0.49
N PHE A 69 -18.00 -11.58 0.08
CA PHE A 69 -17.42 -10.97 1.29
C PHE A 69 -17.93 -11.69 2.53
N SER A 70 -17.05 -11.85 3.49
CA SER A 70 -17.41 -12.46 4.77
C SER A 70 -17.90 -11.38 5.71
N SER A 71 -19.22 -11.31 5.92
CA SER A 71 -19.82 -10.42 6.92
C SER A 71 -19.53 -10.87 8.35
N ASP A 72 -19.03 -12.08 8.53
CA ASP A 72 -18.71 -12.73 9.79
C ASP A 72 -17.21 -12.68 10.16
N LEU A 73 -16.40 -11.95 9.38
CA LEU A 73 -14.99 -11.76 9.65
C LEU A 73 -14.76 -10.61 10.64
N MET A 74 -14.08 -10.89 11.74
CA MET A 74 -13.50 -9.88 12.62
C MET A 74 -12.01 -9.79 12.37
N VAL A 75 -11.49 -8.56 12.36
CA VAL A 75 -10.09 -8.27 12.11
C VAL A 75 -9.55 -7.46 13.28
N ASP A 76 -8.56 -7.99 13.97
CA ASP A 76 -7.79 -7.28 14.96
C ASP A 76 -6.39 -7.02 14.43
N VAL A 77 -5.80 -5.88 14.80
CA VAL A 77 -4.46 -5.49 14.40
C VAL A 77 -3.68 -4.92 15.58
N ARG A 78 -2.36 -5.05 15.52
CA ARG A 78 -1.42 -4.40 16.44
C ARG A 78 -0.06 -4.22 15.78
N THR A 79 0.75 -3.34 16.35
CA THR A 79 2.21 -3.29 16.16
C THR A 79 2.91 -3.76 17.44
N GLU A 80 4.24 -3.75 17.48
CA GLU A 80 5.02 -4.00 18.70
C GLU A 80 4.68 -3.03 19.84
N HIS A 81 4.11 -1.87 19.49
CA HIS A 81 3.90 -0.74 20.40
C HIS A 81 2.46 -0.60 20.88
N THR A 82 1.59 -1.57 20.54
CA THR A 82 0.18 -1.53 20.94
C THR A 82 -0.33 -2.92 21.33
N ASP A 83 -1.39 -2.93 22.15
CA ASP A 83 -2.24 -4.10 22.30
C ASP A 83 -3.09 -4.33 21.04
N TRP A 84 -3.71 -5.49 20.97
CA TRP A 84 -4.68 -5.80 19.91
C TRP A 84 -5.81 -4.78 19.87
N ARG A 85 -6.08 -4.27 18.68
CA ARG A 85 -7.15 -3.30 18.40
C ARG A 85 -8.01 -3.81 17.26
N GLN A 86 -9.32 -3.82 17.46
CA GLN A 86 -10.23 -4.17 16.40
C GLN A 86 -10.15 -3.14 15.26
N ALA A 87 -9.96 -3.62 14.05
CA ALA A 87 -10.06 -2.81 12.84
C ALA A 87 -11.54 -2.65 12.45
N MET A 88 -11.92 -1.44 12.08
CA MET A 88 -13.30 -1.09 11.76
C MET A 88 -13.56 -1.24 10.25
N PRO A 89 -14.75 -1.73 9.83
CA PRO A 89 -15.12 -1.72 8.43
C PRO A 89 -15.02 -0.32 7.82
N ASP A 90 -14.47 -0.21 6.61
CA ASP A 90 -14.23 1.06 5.91
C ASP A 90 -15.19 1.25 4.72
N GLY A 91 -16.47 1.08 4.93
CA GLY A 91 -17.51 1.36 3.92
C GLY A 91 -17.52 0.43 2.71
N ALA A 92 -16.39 -0.15 2.33
CA ALA A 92 -16.28 -1.17 1.30
C ALA A 92 -16.26 -2.57 1.95
N LEU A 93 -16.95 -3.53 1.33
CA LEU A 93 -16.98 -4.89 1.83
C LEU A 93 -15.58 -5.52 1.82
N GLY A 94 -15.20 -6.13 2.95
CA GLY A 94 -13.89 -6.78 3.10
C GLY A 94 -12.73 -5.80 3.35
N VAL A 95 -12.98 -4.51 3.55
CA VAL A 95 -11.95 -3.54 3.91
C VAL A 95 -12.13 -3.12 5.37
N PHE A 96 -11.06 -3.24 6.14
CA PHE A 96 -11.01 -2.90 7.55
C PHE A 96 -9.86 -1.93 7.80
N ARG A 97 -10.06 -0.91 8.62
CA ARG A 97 -9.04 0.09 8.89
C ARG A 97 -8.76 0.28 10.37
N ARG A 98 -7.51 0.60 10.68
CA ARG A 98 -7.08 1.03 12.01
C ARG A 98 -5.82 1.87 11.92
N ALA A 99 -5.79 2.98 12.69
CA ALA A 99 -4.57 3.75 12.89
C ALA A 99 -3.76 3.14 14.03
N LEU A 100 -2.46 2.92 13.80
CA LEU A 100 -1.51 2.37 14.77
C LEU A 100 -0.18 3.15 14.72
N PRO A 101 0.52 3.26 15.85
CA PRO A 101 1.84 3.86 15.89
C PRO A 101 2.91 2.93 15.29
N VAL A 102 3.78 3.51 14.48
CA VAL A 102 5.01 2.91 13.99
C VAL A 102 6.17 3.73 14.54
N LYS A 103 7.20 3.11 15.08
CA LYS A 103 8.42 3.79 15.53
C LYS A 103 9.51 3.71 14.50
N ASP A 104 9.74 2.53 13.98
CA ASP A 104 10.75 2.26 12.97
C ASP A 104 10.22 1.24 11.95
N ALA A 105 9.87 1.69 10.76
CA ALA A 105 9.36 0.82 9.70
C ALA A 105 10.36 -0.27 9.27
N GLN A 106 11.66 -0.10 9.54
CA GLN A 106 12.67 -1.12 9.22
C GLN A 106 12.66 -2.30 10.19
N GLN A 107 12.08 -2.14 11.38
CA GLN A 107 12.11 -3.15 12.43
C GLN A 107 10.70 -3.55 12.89
N ASP A 108 9.73 -2.66 12.75
CA ASP A 108 8.38 -2.90 13.21
C ASP A 108 7.62 -3.85 12.27
N HIS A 109 6.63 -4.53 12.82
CA HIS A 109 5.72 -5.41 12.10
C HIS A 109 4.27 -5.03 12.37
N LEU A 110 3.43 -5.32 11.39
CA LEU A 110 1.98 -5.34 11.58
C LEU A 110 1.54 -6.78 11.84
N TYR A 111 0.89 -7.00 12.95
CA TYR A 111 0.24 -8.25 13.29
C TYR A 111 -1.25 -8.13 12.97
N VAL A 112 -1.76 -9.08 12.24
CA VAL A 112 -3.18 -9.16 11.85
C VAL A 112 -3.75 -10.46 12.38
N ARG A 113 -4.83 -10.38 13.14
CA ARG A 113 -5.58 -11.54 13.61
C ARG A 113 -6.96 -11.55 12.99
N LEU A 114 -7.27 -12.64 12.33
CA LEU A 114 -8.55 -12.92 11.72
C LEU A 114 -9.33 -13.86 12.61
N VAL A 115 -10.59 -13.55 12.86
CA VAL A 115 -11.51 -14.42 13.60
C VAL A 115 -12.77 -14.63 12.75
N ARG A 116 -13.12 -15.88 12.51
CA ARG A 116 -14.28 -16.27 11.73
C ARG A 116 -14.82 -17.61 12.20
N LYS A 117 -16.12 -17.66 12.50
CA LYS A 117 -16.81 -18.89 12.93
C LYS A 117 -16.15 -19.62 14.12
N GLY A 118 -15.52 -18.87 15.03
CA GLY A 118 -14.81 -19.43 16.18
C GLY A 118 -13.37 -19.89 15.89
N GLU A 119 -12.93 -19.88 14.65
CA GLU A 119 -11.53 -20.10 14.28
C GLU A 119 -10.75 -18.78 14.29
N GLN A 120 -9.47 -18.86 14.63
CA GLN A 120 -8.57 -17.72 14.69
C GLN A 120 -7.28 -18.01 13.94
N HIS A 121 -6.76 -17.02 13.24
CA HIS A 121 -5.49 -17.08 12.53
C HIS A 121 -4.73 -15.77 12.66
N GLU A 122 -3.42 -15.83 12.89
CA GLU A 122 -2.55 -14.67 12.98
C GLU A 122 -1.56 -14.64 11.82
N MET A 123 -1.37 -13.44 11.27
CA MET A 123 -0.42 -13.14 10.20
C MET A 123 0.51 -12.02 10.64
N VAL A 124 1.73 -12.02 10.12
CA VAL A 124 2.74 -11.00 10.40
C VAL A 124 3.21 -10.42 9.08
N PHE A 125 3.22 -9.10 8.99
CA PHE A 125 3.69 -8.34 7.85
C PHE A 125 4.84 -7.44 8.28
N ALA A 126 6.02 -7.61 7.67
CA ALA A 126 7.14 -6.70 7.90
C ALA A 126 6.79 -5.31 7.33
N LEU A 127 7.10 -4.26 8.07
CA LEU A 127 6.88 -2.88 7.64
C LEU A 127 8.08 -2.32 6.87
N ALA A 128 9.23 -3.01 6.89
CA ALA A 128 10.36 -2.67 6.04
C ALA A 128 9.93 -2.74 4.56
N PRO A 129 10.29 -1.76 3.72
CA PRO A 129 10.07 -1.85 2.29
C PRO A 129 10.82 -3.07 1.74
N ASP A 130 10.13 -3.86 0.91
CA ASP A 130 10.77 -5.01 0.25
C ASP A 130 11.94 -4.53 -0.62
N ALA A 131 13.13 -4.97 -0.31
CA ALA A 131 14.33 -4.70 -1.12
C ALA A 131 14.22 -5.27 -2.56
N THR A 132 13.23 -6.09 -2.82
CA THR A 132 12.96 -6.71 -4.12
C THR A 132 12.25 -5.78 -5.10
N ALA A 133 11.55 -4.76 -4.61
CA ALA A 133 10.81 -3.81 -5.46
C ALA A 133 11.74 -2.81 -6.18
N GLU A 134 12.94 -2.58 -5.68
CA GLU A 134 13.89 -1.62 -6.23
C GLU A 134 14.69 -2.16 -7.43
N GLN A 135 14.66 -3.47 -7.69
CA GLN A 135 15.42 -4.08 -8.79
C GLN A 135 14.62 -4.30 -10.09
N ALA A 136 13.35 -3.96 -10.14
CA ALA A 136 12.53 -4.19 -11.33
C ALA A 136 12.64 -3.10 -12.41
N ASP A 137 13.26 -1.95 -12.14
CA ASP A 137 13.34 -0.81 -13.08
C ASP A 137 14.76 -0.50 -13.59
N GLY A 138 15.66 -1.45 -13.43
CA GLY A 138 17.06 -1.34 -13.91
C GLY A 138 17.37 -2.28 -15.07
N LYS A 139 16.73 -2.11 -16.25
CA LYS A 139 17.22 -2.74 -17.47
C LYS A 139 17.58 -1.70 -18.52
N PRO A 140 18.82 -1.75 -19.05
CA PRO A 140 19.31 -0.83 -20.08
C PRO A 140 18.55 -0.95 -21.41
#